data_5aa0df96e9ed3bf7ba42899918f67613
#
_entry.id   5aa0df96e9ed3bf7ba42899918f67613
#
_cell.length_a   1.000
_cell.length_b   1.000
_cell.length_c   1.000
_cell.angle_alpha   90.00
_cell.angle_beta   90.00
_cell.angle_gamma   90.00
#
_symmetry.space_group_name_H-M   'P 1'
#
loop_
_entity.id
_entity.type
_entity.pdbx_description
1 polymer ?
#
loop_
_entity_poly.entity_id
_entity_poly.type
_entity_poly.pdbx_seq_one_letter_code
_entity_poly.pdbx_strand_id
1 'polypeptide(L)'
;MISRLLKFLFWIGLLITTAALVLVAYYLWCDRPQKMAMERNVLNVVDVVREDGTTPDSVIGLLDKVADKTEVIKGDVVVAPAPDAQSAAPYGLPVDHYGLKILVNRGYTVGYDDNLPSARWSSYRVFPYRDVHLPRPATFFVDKRTQAKVATAEYVHSGYDRGHLAPNYAISVCYGEEAQRETFLLSNIVPQLHALNAGLWKDLEQRIMKRYVERYGEVWVQVGPVLKNPTDSKVGRLPVPDAFWMVISEYETEQHGIRAIAYLIPHNAIWRDRELTHYVVSVRKIETLTGLDFFPKLPAKTQELLEASPAPRAW
;
A
#
# COMPACT_ATOMS: atom_id res chain seq x y z
N MET A 1 54.28 -9.29 -2.84
CA MET A 1 53.08 -8.83 -2.11
C MET A 1 51.82 -9.07 -2.92
N ILE A 2 51.72 -8.65 -4.16
CA ILE A 2 50.58 -8.82 -5.08
C ILE A 2 50.16 -10.29 -5.26
N SER A 3 51.08 -11.22 -5.44
CA SER A 3 50.79 -12.65 -5.63
C SER A 3 50.16 -13.33 -4.40
N ARG A 4 50.48 -12.87 -3.19
CA ARG A 4 49.84 -13.39 -1.95
C ARG A 4 48.42 -12.86 -1.79
N LEU A 5 48.19 -11.59 -2.15
CA LEU A 5 46.89 -10.98 -2.14
C LEU A 5 45.94 -11.66 -3.16
N LEU A 6 46.42 -11.90 -4.39
CA LEU A 6 45.64 -12.61 -5.43
C LEU A 6 45.26 -14.03 -5.00
N LYS A 7 46.22 -14.75 -4.38
CA LYS A 7 45.93 -16.08 -3.84
C LYS A 7 44.89 -16.02 -2.71
N PHE A 8 45.00 -15.05 -1.83
CA PHE A 8 44.01 -14.85 -0.73
C PHE A 8 42.64 -14.52 -1.26
N LEU A 9 42.52 -13.62 -2.23
CA LEU A 9 41.25 -13.30 -2.89
C LEU A 9 40.67 -14.50 -3.63
N PHE A 10 41.51 -15.29 -4.29
CA PHE A 10 41.08 -16.54 -4.94
C PHE A 10 40.48 -17.55 -3.93
N TRP A 11 41.13 -17.76 -2.79
CA TRP A 11 40.65 -18.67 -1.77
C TRP A 11 39.36 -18.17 -1.09
N ILE A 12 39.23 -16.87 -0.88
CA ILE A 12 37.99 -16.27 -0.40
C ILE A 12 36.87 -16.48 -1.43
N GLY A 13 37.11 -16.20 -2.70
CA GLY A 13 36.13 -16.43 -3.75
C GLY A 13 35.70 -17.91 -3.83
N LEU A 14 36.68 -18.84 -3.74
CA LEU A 14 36.38 -20.28 -3.73
C LEU A 14 35.56 -20.68 -2.49
N LEU A 15 35.85 -20.14 -1.32
CA LEU A 15 35.11 -20.41 -0.10
C LEU A 15 33.66 -19.90 -0.21
N ILE A 16 33.47 -18.69 -0.72
CA ILE A 16 32.14 -18.10 -0.92
C ILE A 16 31.31 -18.92 -1.91
N THR A 17 31.93 -19.31 -3.05
CA THR A 17 31.24 -20.13 -4.06
C THR A 17 30.89 -21.51 -3.54
N THR A 18 31.79 -22.15 -2.78
CA THR A 18 31.50 -23.45 -2.17
C THR A 18 30.39 -23.36 -1.14
N ALA A 19 30.41 -22.34 -0.27
CA ALA A 19 29.35 -22.10 0.69
C ALA A 19 27.98 -21.84 0.00
N ALA A 20 27.97 -21.07 -1.08
CA ALA A 20 26.77 -20.84 -1.87
C ALA A 20 26.22 -22.12 -2.49
N LEU A 21 27.09 -22.98 -3.05
CA LEU A 21 26.67 -24.28 -3.61
C LEU A 21 26.11 -25.23 -2.54
N VAL A 22 26.73 -25.25 -1.36
CA VAL A 22 26.20 -26.05 -0.22
C VAL A 22 24.84 -25.55 0.22
N LEU A 23 24.64 -24.23 0.30
CA LEU A 23 23.34 -23.64 0.63
C LEU A 23 22.28 -23.95 -0.42
N VAL A 24 22.63 -23.89 -1.71
CA VAL A 24 21.72 -24.25 -2.80
C VAL A 24 21.37 -25.75 -2.73
N ALA A 25 22.36 -26.63 -2.53
CA ALA A 25 22.13 -28.07 -2.40
C ALA A 25 21.23 -28.39 -1.19
N TYR A 26 21.47 -27.72 -0.05
CA TYR A 26 20.65 -27.86 1.14
C TYR A 26 19.22 -27.38 0.87
N TYR A 27 19.06 -26.18 0.25
CA TYR A 27 17.75 -25.66 -0.14
C TYR A 27 16.96 -26.63 -1.03
N LEU A 28 17.62 -27.22 -2.03
CA LEU A 28 16.98 -28.20 -2.93
C LEU A 28 16.52 -29.46 -2.20
N TRP A 29 17.25 -29.85 -1.16
CA TRP A 29 16.95 -31.03 -0.34
C TRP A 29 15.86 -30.80 0.71
N CYS A 30 15.65 -29.56 1.16
CA CYS A 30 14.66 -29.19 2.16
C CYS A 30 13.22 -29.46 1.71
N ASP A 31 12.34 -29.75 2.65
CA ASP A 31 10.90 -29.73 2.43
C ASP A 31 10.35 -28.31 2.26
N ARG A 32 9.08 -28.19 1.86
CA ARG A 32 8.46 -26.89 1.60
C ARG A 32 8.47 -25.93 2.81
N PRO A 33 8.12 -26.33 4.04
CA PRO A 33 8.19 -25.46 5.21
C PRO A 33 9.61 -24.96 5.50
N GLN A 34 10.63 -25.81 5.35
CA GLN A 34 12.02 -25.44 5.56
C GLN A 34 12.51 -24.46 4.48
N LYS A 35 12.13 -24.68 3.21
CA LYS A 35 12.38 -23.74 2.11
C LYS A 35 11.80 -22.38 2.41
N MET A 36 10.53 -22.29 2.79
CA MET A 36 9.87 -21.04 3.13
C MET A 36 10.54 -20.33 4.31
N ALA A 37 11.02 -21.06 5.32
CA ALA A 37 11.75 -20.45 6.44
C ALA A 37 13.09 -19.84 6.00
N MET A 38 13.83 -20.53 5.12
CA MET A 38 15.09 -20.00 4.56
C MET A 38 14.83 -18.77 3.69
N GLU A 39 13.82 -18.84 2.83
CA GLU A 39 13.42 -17.73 1.96
C GLU A 39 13.02 -16.50 2.74
N ARG A 40 12.26 -16.64 3.85
CA ARG A 40 11.94 -15.52 4.74
C ARG A 40 13.18 -14.80 5.26
N ASN A 41 14.20 -15.56 5.66
CA ASN A 41 15.45 -14.96 6.13
C ASN A 41 16.15 -14.18 5.01
N VAL A 42 16.17 -14.71 3.78
CA VAL A 42 16.73 -14.03 2.61
C VAL A 42 15.92 -12.77 2.30
N LEU A 43 14.59 -12.85 2.33
CA LEU A 43 13.71 -11.72 2.09
C LEU A 43 13.90 -10.61 3.12
N ASN A 44 14.07 -10.94 4.39
CA ASN A 44 14.39 -9.97 5.44
C ASN A 44 15.71 -9.22 5.14
N VAL A 45 16.74 -9.93 4.67
CA VAL A 45 18.01 -9.29 4.25
C VAL A 45 17.78 -8.37 3.04
N VAL A 46 16.99 -8.80 2.07
CA VAL A 46 16.64 -7.98 0.90
C VAL A 46 15.93 -6.70 1.34
N ASP A 47 15.01 -6.80 2.31
CA ASP A 47 14.29 -5.65 2.83
C ASP A 47 15.22 -4.67 3.55
N VAL A 48 16.14 -5.15 4.39
CA VAL A 48 17.17 -4.32 5.04
C VAL A 48 18.05 -3.60 4.02
N VAL A 49 18.53 -4.32 2.99
CA VAL A 49 19.36 -3.75 1.92
C VAL A 49 18.59 -2.69 1.12
N ARG A 50 17.29 -2.90 0.91
CA ARG A 50 16.40 -1.95 0.22
C ARG A 50 16.20 -0.67 1.03
N GLU A 51 16.09 -0.79 2.36
CA GLU A 51 15.80 0.33 3.26
C GLU A 51 17.04 1.15 3.63
N ASP A 52 18.23 0.58 3.49
CA ASP A 52 19.51 1.25 3.76
C ASP A 52 19.73 2.52 2.91
N GLY A 53 19.07 2.60 1.75
CA GLY A 53 19.11 3.77 0.87
C GLY A 53 20.47 4.04 0.18
N THR A 54 21.49 3.22 0.45
CA THR A 54 22.81 3.29 -0.17
C THR A 54 22.97 2.36 -1.37
N THR A 55 22.07 1.38 -1.49
CA THR A 55 22.12 0.36 -2.56
C THR A 55 21.56 0.91 -3.86
N PRO A 56 22.30 0.79 -4.99
CA PRO A 56 21.80 1.24 -6.30
C PRO A 56 20.49 0.57 -6.71
N ASP A 57 19.58 1.31 -7.36
CA ASP A 57 18.28 0.82 -7.81
C ASP A 57 18.37 -0.41 -8.73
N SER A 58 19.43 -0.51 -9.54
CA SER A 58 19.68 -1.68 -10.39
C SER A 58 19.91 -2.97 -9.58
N VAL A 59 20.55 -2.86 -8.43
CA VAL A 59 20.78 -4.00 -7.51
C VAL A 59 19.50 -4.34 -6.81
N ILE A 60 18.76 -3.34 -6.35
CA ILE A 60 17.43 -3.53 -5.73
C ILE A 60 16.50 -4.26 -6.71
N GLY A 61 16.42 -3.81 -7.98
CA GLY A 61 15.60 -4.46 -9.00
C GLY A 61 16.00 -5.92 -9.30
N LEU A 62 17.28 -6.27 -9.16
CA LEU A 62 17.72 -7.67 -9.27
C LEU A 62 17.29 -8.50 -8.06
N LEU A 63 17.44 -7.95 -6.85
CA LEU A 63 17.02 -8.60 -5.62
C LEU A 63 15.50 -8.83 -5.60
N ASP A 64 14.72 -7.88 -6.10
CA ASP A 64 13.28 -8.02 -6.24
C ASP A 64 12.89 -9.16 -7.18
N LYS A 65 13.53 -9.27 -8.33
CA LYS A 65 13.31 -10.39 -9.27
C LYS A 65 13.65 -11.76 -8.66
N VAL A 66 14.64 -11.82 -7.79
CA VAL A 66 14.97 -13.05 -7.06
C VAL A 66 13.90 -13.33 -6.00
N ALA A 67 13.52 -12.31 -5.25
CA ALA A 67 12.49 -12.41 -4.22
C ALA A 67 11.15 -12.93 -4.77
N ASP A 68 10.73 -12.44 -5.95
CA ASP A 68 9.47 -12.84 -6.60
C ASP A 68 9.42 -14.34 -6.97
N LYS A 69 10.56 -14.98 -7.09
CA LYS A 69 10.64 -16.42 -7.40
C LYS A 69 10.61 -17.31 -6.17
N THR A 70 10.59 -16.76 -4.97
CA THR A 70 10.54 -17.54 -3.74
C THR A 70 9.18 -18.21 -3.52
N GLU A 71 9.15 -19.35 -2.86
CA GLU A 71 7.91 -20.05 -2.49
C GLU A 71 7.08 -19.24 -1.48
N VAL A 72 7.73 -18.40 -0.67
CA VAL A 72 7.06 -17.48 0.26
C VAL A 72 6.19 -16.50 -0.50
N ILE A 73 6.74 -15.86 -1.55
CA ILE A 73 5.99 -14.89 -2.35
C ILE A 73 4.93 -15.58 -3.22
N LYS A 74 5.29 -16.70 -3.84
CA LYS A 74 4.32 -17.48 -4.62
C LYS A 74 3.19 -18.04 -3.76
N GLY A 75 3.49 -18.42 -2.51
CA GLY A 75 2.48 -18.90 -1.56
C GLY A 75 1.52 -17.83 -1.05
N ASP A 76 1.83 -16.54 -1.28
CA ASP A 76 0.98 -15.40 -0.94
C ASP A 76 -0.10 -15.14 -2.02
N VAL A 77 0.06 -15.72 -3.20
CA VAL A 77 -0.92 -15.59 -4.29
C VAL A 77 -2.07 -16.57 -4.07
N VAL A 78 -3.28 -16.05 -4.00
CA VAL A 78 -4.51 -16.83 -3.89
C VAL A 78 -5.20 -16.87 -5.25
N VAL A 79 -5.54 -18.07 -5.75
CA VAL A 79 -6.20 -18.23 -7.05
C VAL A 79 -7.51 -17.44 -7.08
N ALA A 80 -7.65 -16.58 -8.07
CA ALA A 80 -8.80 -15.68 -8.24
C ALA A 80 -9.10 -15.47 -9.74
N PRO A 81 -10.35 -15.09 -10.09
CA PRO A 81 -10.66 -14.69 -11.46
C PRO A 81 -9.90 -13.42 -11.84
N ALA A 82 -9.60 -13.28 -13.13
CA ALA A 82 -8.94 -12.09 -13.65
C ALA A 82 -9.75 -10.82 -13.30
N PRO A 83 -9.09 -9.73 -12.90
CA PRO A 83 -9.76 -8.48 -12.54
C PRO A 83 -10.33 -7.78 -13.79
N ASP A 84 -11.36 -6.95 -13.56
CA ASP A 84 -11.73 -5.91 -14.54
C ASP A 84 -10.68 -4.80 -14.46
N ALA A 85 -9.81 -4.75 -15.47
CA ALA A 85 -8.70 -3.80 -15.55
C ALA A 85 -9.14 -2.32 -15.62
N GLN A 86 -10.40 -2.04 -15.90
CA GLN A 86 -10.94 -0.67 -15.92
C GLN A 86 -11.49 -0.23 -14.56
N SER A 87 -11.73 -1.16 -13.65
CA SER A 87 -12.34 -0.89 -12.35
C SER A 87 -11.33 -0.31 -11.34
N ALA A 88 -11.78 0.66 -10.55
CA ALA A 88 -11.04 1.13 -9.37
C ALA A 88 -11.06 0.09 -8.21
N ALA A 89 -11.95 -0.91 -8.28
CA ALA A 89 -12.08 -1.99 -7.31
C ALA A 89 -12.57 -3.26 -8.02
N PRO A 90 -11.68 -4.03 -8.66
CA PRO A 90 -12.06 -5.14 -9.54
C PRO A 90 -12.82 -6.26 -8.85
N TYR A 91 -12.58 -6.41 -7.55
CA TYR A 91 -13.27 -7.41 -6.71
C TYR A 91 -14.35 -6.81 -5.81
N GLY A 92 -14.88 -5.64 -6.20
CA GLY A 92 -15.92 -4.89 -5.51
C GLY A 92 -15.37 -3.79 -4.61
N LEU A 93 -16.18 -2.75 -4.45
CA LEU A 93 -15.94 -1.71 -3.46
C LEU A 93 -16.13 -2.30 -2.05
N PRO A 94 -15.48 -1.77 -1.02
CA PRO A 94 -15.73 -2.20 0.35
C PRO A 94 -17.22 -2.10 0.70
N VAL A 95 -17.75 -3.18 1.24
CA VAL A 95 -19.13 -3.22 1.73
C VAL A 95 -19.16 -2.78 3.19
N ASP A 96 -20.19 -2.06 3.58
CA ASP A 96 -20.33 -1.50 4.92
C ASP A 96 -21.76 -1.59 5.44
N HIS A 97 -21.92 -1.32 6.74
CA HIS A 97 -23.20 -1.23 7.43
C HIS A 97 -23.59 0.22 7.76
N TYR A 98 -22.83 1.20 7.27
CA TYR A 98 -23.02 2.63 7.60
C TYR A 98 -23.97 3.33 6.64
N GLY A 99 -24.30 2.71 5.50
CA GLY A 99 -25.10 3.33 4.44
C GLY A 99 -24.35 4.47 3.76
N LEU A 100 -23.09 4.23 3.43
CA LEU A 100 -22.20 5.23 2.83
C LEU A 100 -22.72 5.70 1.47
N LYS A 101 -22.55 6.97 1.22
CA LYS A 101 -22.76 7.55 -0.10
C LYS A 101 -21.58 7.27 -1.00
N ILE A 102 -21.82 6.61 -2.13
CA ILE A 102 -20.78 6.31 -3.11
C ILE A 102 -20.60 7.52 -4.03
N LEU A 103 -19.41 8.12 -3.99
CA LEU A 103 -19.02 9.28 -4.80
C LEU A 103 -18.01 8.84 -5.85
N VAL A 104 -18.48 8.66 -7.08
CA VAL A 104 -17.62 8.29 -8.21
C VAL A 104 -16.94 9.52 -8.76
N ASN A 105 -15.63 9.47 -8.91
CA ASN A 105 -14.76 10.48 -9.51
C ASN A 105 -13.96 9.89 -10.66
N ARG A 106 -13.28 10.74 -11.43
CA ARG A 106 -12.33 10.29 -12.44
C ARG A 106 -11.10 9.70 -11.77
N GLY A 107 -10.90 8.40 -11.93
CA GLY A 107 -9.75 7.69 -11.39
C GLY A 107 -9.86 7.21 -9.94
N TYR A 108 -10.92 7.56 -9.21
CA TYR A 108 -11.14 7.05 -7.86
C TYR A 108 -12.60 7.12 -7.43
N THR A 109 -12.95 6.34 -6.42
CA THR A 109 -14.30 6.31 -5.81
C THR A 109 -14.18 6.46 -4.30
N VAL A 110 -15.11 7.18 -3.68
CA VAL A 110 -15.15 7.42 -2.24
C VAL A 110 -16.44 6.86 -1.63
N GLY A 111 -16.32 6.14 -0.52
CA GLY A 111 -17.42 5.86 0.38
C GLY A 111 -17.47 6.93 1.47
N TYR A 112 -18.48 7.81 1.38
CA TYR A 112 -18.62 8.98 2.24
C TYR A 112 -19.76 8.83 3.24
N ASP A 113 -19.48 9.14 4.49
CA ASP A 113 -20.47 9.13 5.57
C ASP A 113 -20.99 10.56 5.80
N ASP A 114 -22.22 10.83 5.38
CA ASP A 114 -22.85 12.13 5.59
C ASP A 114 -23.29 12.37 7.06
N ASN A 115 -23.46 11.30 7.85
CA ASN A 115 -23.79 11.41 9.28
C ASN A 115 -22.58 11.74 10.13
N LEU A 116 -21.42 11.23 9.68
CA LEU A 116 -20.11 11.52 10.26
C LEU A 116 -19.24 12.14 9.14
N PRO A 117 -19.26 13.47 8.93
CA PRO A 117 -18.79 14.11 7.71
C PRO A 117 -17.33 13.76 7.37
N SER A 118 -17.13 12.56 6.84
CA SER A 118 -15.82 12.01 6.51
C SER A 118 -15.93 10.92 5.44
N ALA A 119 -14.91 10.79 4.60
CA ALA A 119 -14.70 9.56 3.86
C ALA A 119 -14.38 8.42 4.83
N ARG A 120 -15.01 7.27 4.63
CA ARG A 120 -14.66 6.01 5.30
C ARG A 120 -13.61 5.25 4.52
N TRP A 121 -13.61 5.41 3.20
CA TRP A 121 -12.62 4.85 2.30
C TRP A 121 -12.56 5.61 0.98
N SER A 122 -11.43 5.47 0.31
CA SER A 122 -11.25 5.79 -1.10
C SER A 122 -10.64 4.59 -1.81
N SER A 123 -11.04 4.33 -3.06
CA SER A 123 -10.53 3.24 -3.88
C SER A 123 -10.08 3.76 -5.22
N TYR A 124 -8.86 3.40 -5.65
CA TYR A 124 -8.27 3.82 -6.91
C TYR A 124 -7.32 2.77 -7.46
N ARG A 125 -7.01 2.86 -8.74
CA ARG A 125 -6.05 2.04 -9.44
C ARG A 125 -4.84 2.88 -9.83
N VAL A 126 -3.65 2.30 -9.75
CA VAL A 126 -2.40 2.88 -10.24
C VAL A 126 -1.79 1.92 -11.25
N PHE A 127 -1.34 2.43 -12.37
CA PHE A 127 -0.79 1.66 -13.49
C PHE A 127 0.39 2.42 -14.12
N PRO A 128 1.17 1.81 -15.04
CA PRO A 128 2.30 2.48 -15.68
C PRO A 128 1.92 3.83 -16.26
N TYR A 129 2.67 4.86 -15.93
CA TYR A 129 2.39 6.25 -16.25
C TYR A 129 3.62 6.94 -16.85
N ARG A 130 3.38 8.09 -17.47
CA ARG A 130 4.45 9.04 -17.81
C ARG A 130 4.53 10.06 -16.69
N ASP A 131 5.74 10.32 -16.20
CA ASP A 131 5.94 11.36 -15.17
C ASP A 131 5.72 12.74 -15.81
N VAL A 132 4.51 13.22 -15.72
CA VAL A 132 4.10 14.55 -16.17
C VAL A 132 3.77 15.38 -14.94
N HIS A 133 4.56 16.43 -14.69
CA HIS A 133 4.29 17.33 -13.59
C HIS A 133 3.13 18.27 -13.97
N LEU A 134 1.96 18.03 -13.41
CA LEU A 134 0.82 18.93 -13.50
C LEU A 134 0.82 19.92 -12.32
N PRO A 135 0.51 21.20 -12.56
CA PRO A 135 0.43 22.18 -11.48
C PRO A 135 -0.66 21.80 -10.49
N ARG A 136 -0.34 21.85 -9.22
CA ARG A 136 -1.27 21.51 -8.15
C ARG A 136 -2.35 22.59 -8.03
N PRO A 137 -3.65 22.24 -7.92
CA PRO A 137 -4.71 23.21 -7.60
C PRO A 137 -4.39 24.03 -6.34
N ALA A 138 -4.63 25.34 -6.42
CA ALA A 138 -4.29 26.28 -5.34
C ALA A 138 -5.20 26.15 -4.11
N THR A 139 -6.38 25.55 -4.25
CA THR A 139 -7.39 25.45 -3.19
C THR A 139 -8.13 24.12 -3.22
N PHE A 140 -8.78 23.80 -2.12
CA PHE A 140 -9.71 22.68 -1.99
C PHE A 140 -11.15 23.14 -2.28
N PHE A 141 -12.00 22.21 -2.68
CA PHE A 141 -13.35 22.47 -3.13
C PHE A 141 -14.36 21.74 -2.26
N VAL A 142 -15.47 22.41 -1.95
CA VAL A 142 -16.64 21.76 -1.34
C VAL A 142 -17.22 20.75 -2.32
N ASP A 143 -17.42 19.54 -1.88
CA ASP A 143 -18.15 18.56 -2.68
C ASP A 143 -19.66 18.79 -2.51
N LYS A 144 -20.29 19.31 -3.55
CA LYS A 144 -21.72 19.63 -3.54
C LYS A 144 -22.62 18.40 -3.48
N ARG A 145 -22.08 17.22 -3.74
CA ARG A 145 -22.78 15.93 -3.66
C ARG A 145 -23.02 15.47 -2.22
N THR A 146 -22.18 15.89 -1.25
CA THR A 146 -22.37 15.58 0.17
C THR A 146 -23.43 16.48 0.83
N GLN A 147 -24.13 15.97 1.84
CA GLN A 147 -25.05 16.79 2.64
C GLN A 147 -24.27 17.71 3.59
N ALA A 148 -23.16 17.19 4.14
CA ALA A 148 -22.34 17.91 5.10
C ALA A 148 -21.65 19.17 4.51
N LYS A 149 -21.37 19.17 3.21
CA LYS A 149 -20.72 20.31 2.50
C LYS A 149 -19.55 20.89 3.27
N VAL A 150 -18.61 20.00 3.65
CA VAL A 150 -17.40 20.40 4.39
C VAL A 150 -16.67 21.50 3.64
N ALA A 151 -16.21 22.51 4.38
CA ALA A 151 -15.50 23.67 3.84
C ALA A 151 -14.06 23.74 4.37
N THR A 152 -13.18 24.43 3.62
CA THR A 152 -11.78 24.65 4.02
C THR A 152 -11.63 25.36 5.34
N ALA A 153 -12.62 26.19 5.71
CA ALA A 153 -12.64 26.91 6.98
C ALA A 153 -12.57 25.97 8.20
N GLU A 154 -13.06 24.74 8.08
CA GLU A 154 -13.01 23.76 9.17
C GLU A 154 -11.58 23.36 9.55
N TYR A 155 -10.64 23.47 8.63
CA TYR A 155 -9.23 23.15 8.87
C TYR A 155 -8.37 24.34 9.33
N VAL A 156 -8.91 25.56 9.32
CA VAL A 156 -8.15 26.77 9.68
C VAL A 156 -7.78 26.70 11.16
N HIS A 157 -6.48 26.89 11.44
CA HIS A 157 -5.90 26.85 12.80
C HIS A 157 -6.16 25.52 13.57
N SER A 158 -6.46 24.44 12.85
CA SER A 158 -6.77 23.14 13.47
C SER A 158 -5.54 22.38 13.95
N GLY A 159 -4.36 22.68 13.45
CA GLY A 159 -3.14 21.89 13.68
C GLY A 159 -3.04 20.63 12.81
N TYR A 160 -4.00 20.40 11.91
CA TYR A 160 -4.02 19.26 11.00
C TYR A 160 -3.90 19.69 9.55
N ASP A 161 -3.23 18.88 8.77
CA ASP A 161 -3.19 18.97 7.31
C ASP A 161 -4.52 18.48 6.72
N ARG A 162 -4.77 18.90 5.49
CA ARG A 162 -5.80 18.34 4.62
C ARG A 162 -5.24 17.12 3.94
N GLY A 163 -5.30 15.97 4.63
CA GLY A 163 -4.77 14.69 4.14
C GLY A 163 -5.63 14.10 3.03
N HIS A 164 -5.02 13.81 1.88
CA HIS A 164 -5.69 13.11 0.78
C HIS A 164 -5.81 11.61 1.08
N LEU A 165 -6.94 11.01 0.71
CA LEU A 165 -7.07 9.55 0.64
C LEU A 165 -6.66 9.05 -0.76
N ALA A 166 -7.34 9.48 -1.83
CA ALA A 166 -6.82 9.30 -3.18
C ALA A 166 -5.77 10.39 -3.46
N PRO A 167 -4.47 10.04 -3.65
CA PRO A 167 -3.38 11.00 -3.66
C PRO A 167 -3.35 11.82 -4.95
N ASN A 168 -3.13 13.12 -4.81
CA ASN A 168 -3.03 14.05 -5.93
C ASN A 168 -2.05 13.58 -7.02
N TYR A 169 -0.84 13.16 -6.65
CA TYR A 169 0.19 12.79 -7.64
C TYR A 169 -0.22 11.54 -8.43
N ALA A 170 -0.58 10.45 -7.75
CA ALA A 170 -0.95 9.20 -8.43
C ALA A 170 -2.13 9.40 -9.40
N ILE A 171 -3.17 10.11 -8.95
CA ILE A 171 -4.34 10.37 -9.79
C ILE A 171 -3.98 11.30 -10.96
N SER A 172 -3.14 12.32 -10.74
CA SER A 172 -2.75 13.24 -11.82
C SER A 172 -2.00 12.55 -12.96
N VAL A 173 -1.01 11.71 -12.62
CA VAL A 173 -0.16 11.06 -13.64
C VAL A 173 -0.86 9.89 -14.34
N CYS A 174 -1.80 9.21 -13.66
CA CYS A 174 -2.55 8.11 -14.25
C CYS A 174 -3.79 8.57 -15.04
N TYR A 175 -4.46 9.65 -14.60
CA TYR A 175 -5.79 10.02 -15.13
C TYR A 175 -5.89 11.47 -15.64
N GLY A 176 -4.85 12.28 -15.48
CA GLY A 176 -4.78 13.65 -16.01
C GLY A 176 -5.35 14.73 -15.09
N GLU A 177 -5.38 15.95 -15.63
CA GLU A 177 -5.64 17.19 -14.88
C GLU A 177 -7.03 17.25 -14.24
N GLU A 178 -8.06 16.85 -14.98
CA GLU A 178 -9.43 16.89 -14.45
C GLU A 178 -9.62 15.94 -13.27
N ALA A 179 -9.04 14.72 -13.34
CA ALA A 179 -9.04 13.79 -12.24
C ALA A 179 -8.23 14.32 -11.05
N GLN A 180 -7.07 14.94 -11.31
CA GLN A 180 -6.29 15.63 -10.31
C GLN A 180 -7.12 16.67 -9.55
N ARG A 181 -7.86 17.50 -10.27
CA ARG A 181 -8.70 18.53 -9.67
C ARG A 181 -9.76 17.93 -8.74
N GLU A 182 -10.35 16.81 -9.10
CA GLU A 182 -11.33 16.12 -8.27
C GLU A 182 -10.73 15.61 -6.95
N THR A 183 -9.41 15.28 -6.87
CA THR A 183 -8.78 14.87 -5.61
C THR A 183 -8.81 15.97 -4.54
N PHE A 184 -8.99 17.23 -4.92
CA PHE A 184 -9.12 18.37 -4.03
C PHE A 184 -10.56 18.61 -3.53
N LEU A 185 -11.50 17.75 -3.88
CA LEU A 185 -12.82 17.73 -3.24
C LEU A 185 -12.68 17.33 -1.76
N LEU A 186 -13.27 18.09 -0.87
CA LEU A 186 -13.17 17.86 0.59
C LEU A 186 -13.81 16.55 1.03
N SER A 187 -14.56 15.88 0.17
CA SER A 187 -15.01 14.49 0.37
C SER A 187 -13.89 13.45 0.27
N ASN A 188 -12.73 13.79 -0.28
CA ASN A 188 -11.52 12.95 -0.35
C ASN A 188 -10.50 13.30 0.74
N ILE A 189 -10.81 14.23 1.64
CA ILE A 189 -9.87 14.86 2.57
C ILE A 189 -10.26 14.54 4.00
N VAL A 190 -9.26 14.14 4.80
CA VAL A 190 -9.42 13.87 6.23
C VAL A 190 -8.37 14.61 7.04
N PRO A 191 -8.63 14.96 8.33
CA PRO A 191 -7.64 15.57 9.20
C PRO A 191 -6.44 14.61 9.38
N GLN A 192 -5.23 15.07 9.07
CA GLN A 192 -4.01 14.30 9.19
C GLN A 192 -2.89 15.10 9.82
N LEU A 193 -2.17 14.53 10.78
CA LEU A 193 -1.00 15.19 11.37
C LEU A 193 0.08 15.39 10.31
N HIS A 194 0.69 16.57 10.30
CA HIS A 194 1.72 16.94 9.33
C HIS A 194 2.88 15.94 9.30
N ALA A 195 3.32 15.47 10.47
CA ALA A 195 4.41 14.49 10.58
C ALA A 195 4.11 13.17 9.87
N LEU A 196 2.85 12.71 9.89
CA LEU A 196 2.42 11.53 9.16
C LEU A 196 2.24 11.85 7.67
N ASN A 197 1.47 12.89 7.34
CA ASN A 197 1.11 13.27 5.98
C ASN A 197 2.34 13.57 5.10
N ALA A 198 3.29 14.35 5.60
CA ALA A 198 4.53 14.70 4.88
C ALA A 198 5.66 13.68 5.07
N GLY A 199 5.51 12.72 5.97
CA GLY A 199 6.49 11.70 6.32
C GLY A 199 6.10 10.31 5.80
N LEU A 200 5.88 9.37 6.71
CA LEU A 200 5.65 7.95 6.43
C LEU A 200 4.53 7.68 5.42
N TRP A 201 3.43 8.45 5.48
CA TRP A 201 2.32 8.31 4.53
C TRP A 201 2.74 8.65 3.11
N LYS A 202 3.42 9.77 2.92
CA LYS A 202 4.00 10.16 1.63
C LYS A 202 5.01 9.12 1.12
N ASP A 203 5.85 8.57 2.01
CA ASP A 203 6.83 7.54 1.63
C ASP A 203 6.13 6.28 1.12
N LEU A 204 5.02 5.85 1.75
CA LEU A 204 4.21 4.72 1.27
C LEU A 204 3.58 5.02 -0.10
N GLU A 205 2.98 6.19 -0.29
CA GLU A 205 2.44 6.61 -1.58
C GLU A 205 3.51 6.63 -2.69
N GLN A 206 4.72 7.13 -2.39
CA GLN A 206 5.82 7.12 -3.33
C GLN A 206 6.32 5.69 -3.64
N ARG A 207 6.32 4.79 -2.65
CA ARG A 207 6.68 3.39 -2.84
C ARG A 207 5.71 2.70 -3.80
N ILE A 208 4.42 2.94 -3.67
CA ILE A 208 3.41 2.43 -4.61
C ILE A 208 3.74 2.91 -6.03
N MET A 209 3.96 4.20 -6.21
CA MET A 209 4.19 4.79 -7.52
C MET A 209 5.50 4.33 -8.19
N LYS A 210 6.60 4.29 -7.42
CA LYS A 210 7.94 4.05 -7.97
C LYS A 210 8.37 2.58 -7.96
N ARG A 211 7.77 1.75 -7.10
CA ARG A 211 8.21 0.36 -6.92
C ARG A 211 7.11 -0.65 -7.24
N TYR A 212 5.91 -0.49 -6.67
CA TYR A 212 4.87 -1.50 -6.86
C TYR A 212 4.34 -1.49 -8.29
N VAL A 213 4.14 -0.31 -8.87
CA VAL A 213 3.72 -0.20 -10.29
C VAL A 213 4.81 -0.70 -11.23
N GLU A 214 6.09 -0.39 -10.98
CA GLU A 214 7.20 -0.91 -11.79
C GLU A 214 7.29 -2.43 -11.72
N ARG A 215 7.08 -2.99 -10.54
CA ARG A 215 7.22 -4.42 -10.28
C ARG A 215 6.04 -5.24 -10.77
N TYR A 216 4.82 -4.76 -10.54
CA TYR A 216 3.58 -5.51 -10.75
C TYR A 216 2.76 -5.03 -11.95
N GLY A 217 3.18 -3.98 -12.61
CA GLY A 217 2.46 -3.36 -13.73
C GLY A 217 1.30 -2.50 -13.27
N GLU A 218 0.37 -3.04 -12.49
CA GLU A 218 -0.73 -2.28 -11.92
C GLU A 218 -1.10 -2.77 -10.52
N VAL A 219 -1.61 -1.86 -9.71
CA VAL A 219 -2.08 -2.15 -8.36
C VAL A 219 -3.40 -1.41 -8.08
N TRP A 220 -4.24 -2.03 -7.26
CA TRP A 220 -5.47 -1.42 -6.72
C TRP A 220 -5.26 -1.07 -5.27
N VAL A 221 -5.64 0.14 -4.92
CA VAL A 221 -5.44 0.68 -3.57
C VAL A 221 -6.79 1.05 -2.97
N GLN A 222 -7.05 0.54 -1.79
CA GLN A 222 -8.15 0.94 -0.93
C GLN A 222 -7.56 1.55 0.34
N VAL A 223 -8.04 2.71 0.75
CA VAL A 223 -7.42 3.51 1.79
C VAL A 223 -8.47 4.25 2.60
N GLY A 224 -8.23 4.43 3.89
CA GLY A 224 -9.17 5.18 4.71
C GLY A 224 -8.70 5.40 6.15
N PRO A 225 -9.48 6.17 6.92
CA PRO A 225 -9.26 6.39 8.33
C PRO A 225 -9.81 5.24 9.18
N VAL A 226 -9.19 5.02 10.34
CA VAL A 226 -9.81 4.31 11.47
C VAL A 226 -10.42 5.35 12.40
N LEU A 227 -11.73 5.26 12.63
CA LEU A 227 -12.51 6.17 13.46
C LEU A 227 -13.13 5.36 14.61
N LYS A 228 -12.38 5.08 15.67
CA LYS A 228 -12.87 4.27 16.80
C LYS A 228 -13.91 5.03 17.62
N ASN A 229 -13.54 6.25 18.02
CA ASN A 229 -14.37 7.13 18.82
C ASN A 229 -14.52 8.49 18.11
N PRO A 230 -15.32 8.57 17.04
CA PRO A 230 -15.35 9.74 16.16
C PRO A 230 -15.88 11.02 16.82
N THR A 231 -16.38 10.92 18.07
CA THR A 231 -16.84 12.06 18.86
C THR A 231 -15.78 12.65 19.77
N ASP A 232 -14.71 11.91 20.08
CA ASP A 232 -13.73 12.27 21.11
C ASP A 232 -12.76 13.36 20.64
N SER A 233 -12.42 13.37 19.36
CA SER A 233 -11.54 14.39 18.77
C SER A 233 -12.07 14.86 17.42
N LYS A 234 -12.19 16.16 17.25
CA LYS A 234 -12.73 16.78 16.03
C LYS A 234 -11.95 18.00 15.59
N VAL A 235 -11.95 18.22 14.28
CA VAL A 235 -11.54 19.44 13.61
C VAL A 235 -12.78 20.06 12.99
N GLY A 236 -13.31 21.13 13.59
CA GLY A 236 -14.65 21.60 13.27
C GLY A 236 -15.68 20.50 13.50
N ARG A 237 -16.36 20.06 12.42
CA ARG A 237 -17.29 18.91 12.46
C ARG A 237 -16.65 17.58 12.11
N LEU A 238 -15.39 17.59 11.66
CA LEU A 238 -14.72 16.42 11.10
C LEU A 238 -14.12 15.57 12.21
N PRO A 239 -14.32 14.24 12.19
CA PRO A 239 -13.66 13.37 13.14
C PRO A 239 -12.16 13.31 12.84
N VAL A 240 -11.34 13.28 13.88
CA VAL A 240 -9.91 13.03 13.77
C VAL A 240 -9.64 11.54 13.81
N PRO A 241 -8.97 10.95 12.82
CA PRO A 241 -8.67 9.53 12.80
C PRO A 241 -7.72 9.09 13.94
N ASP A 242 -7.90 7.88 14.45
CA ASP A 242 -6.94 7.21 15.35
C ASP A 242 -5.75 6.63 14.59
N ALA A 243 -6.00 6.18 13.38
CA ALA A 243 -5.01 5.58 12.49
C ALA A 243 -5.49 5.71 11.03
N PHE A 244 -4.59 5.40 10.11
CA PHE A 244 -4.90 5.24 8.70
C PHE A 244 -4.58 3.82 8.26
N TRP A 245 -5.39 3.28 7.37
CA TRP A 245 -5.17 1.98 6.77
C TRP A 245 -5.05 2.10 5.25
N MET A 246 -4.32 1.17 4.67
CA MET A 246 -4.20 1.03 3.22
C MET A 246 -4.13 -0.46 2.88
N VAL A 247 -5.01 -0.92 2.01
CA VAL A 247 -5.01 -2.25 1.41
C VAL A 247 -4.62 -2.10 -0.04
N ILE A 248 -3.55 -2.77 -0.44
CA ILE A 248 -3.01 -2.75 -1.79
C ILE A 248 -3.11 -4.17 -2.34
N SER A 249 -3.67 -4.33 -3.51
CA SER A 249 -3.78 -5.62 -4.18
C SER A 249 -3.22 -5.56 -5.60
N GLU A 250 -2.72 -6.68 -6.09
CA GLU A 250 -2.30 -6.88 -7.46
C GLU A 250 -2.74 -8.26 -7.96
N TYR A 251 -2.76 -8.45 -9.27
CA TYR A 251 -3.12 -9.72 -9.89
C TYR A 251 -1.91 -10.34 -10.57
N GLU A 252 -1.51 -11.51 -10.05
CA GLU A 252 -0.41 -12.28 -10.60
C GLU A 252 -0.90 -13.15 -11.77
N THR A 253 -0.50 -12.77 -12.98
CA THR A 253 -1.00 -13.40 -14.21
C THR A 253 -0.49 -14.82 -14.43
N GLU A 254 0.73 -15.13 -14.04
CA GLU A 254 1.31 -16.47 -14.20
C GLU A 254 0.63 -17.51 -13.32
N GLN A 255 0.23 -17.11 -12.11
CA GLN A 255 -0.43 -17.98 -11.14
C GLN A 255 -1.96 -17.86 -11.17
N HIS A 256 -2.51 -16.99 -12.01
CA HIS A 256 -3.95 -16.69 -12.09
C HIS A 256 -4.56 -16.39 -10.72
N GLY A 257 -3.97 -15.45 -10.00
CA GLY A 257 -4.38 -15.18 -8.63
C GLY A 257 -4.13 -13.75 -8.19
N ILE A 258 -4.65 -13.45 -7.01
CA ILE A 258 -4.52 -12.15 -6.33
C ILE A 258 -3.63 -12.31 -5.10
N ARG A 259 -2.88 -11.28 -4.77
CA ARG A 259 -2.30 -11.08 -3.46
C ARG A 259 -2.62 -9.67 -2.95
N ALA A 260 -2.59 -9.51 -1.64
CA ALA A 260 -2.84 -8.23 -1.01
C ALA A 260 -1.85 -7.99 0.13
N ILE A 261 -1.52 -6.72 0.33
CA ILE A 261 -0.83 -6.25 1.52
C ILE A 261 -1.66 -5.17 2.19
N ALA A 262 -1.70 -5.21 3.51
CA ALA A 262 -2.45 -4.24 4.29
C ALA A 262 -1.54 -3.55 5.31
N TYR A 263 -1.62 -2.23 5.37
CA TYR A 263 -0.91 -1.38 6.33
C TYR A 263 -1.91 -0.74 7.30
N LEU A 264 -1.53 -0.69 8.58
CA LEU A 264 -2.25 0.03 9.61
C LEU A 264 -1.29 0.96 10.33
N ILE A 265 -1.37 2.25 10.08
CA ILE A 265 -0.41 3.26 10.54
C ILE A 265 -1.09 4.15 11.58
N PRO A 266 -0.62 4.18 12.84
CA PRO A 266 -1.14 5.08 13.86
C PRO A 266 -1.06 6.54 13.41
N HIS A 267 -2.04 7.36 13.76
CA HIS A 267 -2.08 8.76 13.34
C HIS A 267 -0.87 9.57 13.83
N ASN A 268 -0.33 9.22 15.01
CA ASN A 268 0.84 9.84 15.61
C ASN A 268 2.17 9.16 15.24
N ALA A 269 2.18 8.27 14.24
CA ALA A 269 3.40 7.68 13.74
C ALA A 269 4.36 8.76 13.23
N ILE A 270 5.61 8.68 13.64
CA ILE A 270 6.65 9.62 13.26
C ILE A 270 7.58 9.00 12.23
N TRP A 271 8.14 9.83 11.37
CA TRP A 271 8.98 9.41 10.24
C TRP A 271 10.25 8.62 10.64
N ARG A 272 10.64 8.60 11.91
CA ARG A 272 11.77 7.81 12.41
C ARG A 272 11.53 6.31 12.37
N ASP A 273 10.27 5.89 12.42
CA ASP A 273 9.86 4.50 12.30
C ASP A 273 9.45 4.20 10.85
N ARG A 274 10.44 4.32 9.94
CA ARG A 274 10.24 4.19 8.49
C ARG A 274 10.10 2.75 8.00
N GLU A 275 10.29 1.79 8.87
CA GLU A 275 10.18 0.39 8.50
C GLU A 275 8.72 0.00 8.34
N LEU A 276 8.22 0.06 7.10
CA LEU A 276 6.83 -0.25 6.76
C LEU A 276 6.42 -1.67 7.17
N THR A 277 7.36 -2.60 7.30
CA THR A 277 7.13 -3.95 7.81
C THR A 277 6.45 -3.98 9.17
N HIS A 278 6.75 -3.02 10.04
CA HIS A 278 6.12 -2.92 11.37
C HIS A 278 4.63 -2.59 11.33
N TYR A 279 4.16 -2.06 10.21
CA TYR A 279 2.77 -1.64 10.03
C TYR A 279 1.96 -2.64 9.20
N VAL A 280 2.58 -3.72 8.74
CA VAL A 280 1.88 -4.77 7.98
C VAL A 280 0.94 -5.53 8.89
N VAL A 281 -0.31 -5.62 8.49
CA VAL A 281 -1.36 -6.35 9.19
C VAL A 281 -2.15 -7.21 8.19
N SER A 282 -3.01 -8.09 8.69
CA SER A 282 -3.98 -8.78 7.82
C SER A 282 -5.10 -7.83 7.38
N VAL A 283 -5.68 -8.07 6.21
CA VAL A 283 -6.89 -7.36 5.76
C VAL A 283 -8.00 -7.54 6.79
N ARG A 284 -8.17 -8.75 7.32
CA ARG A 284 -9.13 -9.07 8.39
C ARG A 284 -8.99 -8.18 9.63
N LYS A 285 -7.76 -7.77 9.96
CA LYS A 285 -7.55 -6.82 11.06
C LYS A 285 -8.14 -5.45 10.77
N ILE A 286 -8.03 -4.99 9.52
CA ILE A 286 -8.62 -3.71 9.09
C ILE A 286 -10.15 -3.82 9.10
N GLU A 287 -10.71 -4.90 8.59
CA GLU A 287 -12.16 -5.17 8.63
C GLU A 287 -12.72 -5.12 10.05
N THR A 288 -12.05 -5.79 10.98
CA THR A 288 -12.44 -5.78 12.40
C THR A 288 -12.46 -4.37 13.00
N LEU A 289 -11.53 -3.51 12.57
CA LEU A 289 -11.42 -2.14 13.10
C LEU A 289 -12.38 -1.15 12.45
N THR A 290 -12.74 -1.40 11.18
CA THR A 290 -13.49 -0.43 10.37
C THR A 290 -14.94 -0.86 10.11
N GLY A 291 -15.29 -2.13 10.29
CA GLY A 291 -16.60 -2.68 9.91
C GLY A 291 -16.80 -2.74 8.40
N LEU A 292 -15.73 -2.64 7.61
CA LEU A 292 -15.75 -2.81 6.17
C LEU A 292 -15.50 -4.27 5.82
N ASP A 293 -16.04 -4.75 4.69
CA ASP A 293 -15.77 -6.04 4.08
C ASP A 293 -15.09 -5.80 2.73
N PHE A 294 -13.87 -6.32 2.56
CA PHE A 294 -13.08 -6.12 1.35
C PHE A 294 -13.28 -7.28 0.38
N PHE A 295 -13.02 -7.03 -0.90
CA PHE A 295 -13.08 -8.03 -1.98
C PHE A 295 -14.39 -8.83 -2.06
N PRO A 296 -15.57 -8.23 -1.86
CA PRO A 296 -16.85 -8.94 -1.70
C PRO A 296 -17.30 -9.74 -2.93
N LYS A 297 -16.66 -9.53 -4.09
CA LYS A 297 -16.91 -10.29 -5.32
C LYS A 297 -16.04 -11.53 -5.47
N LEU A 298 -15.05 -11.73 -4.59
CA LEU A 298 -14.30 -12.98 -4.58
C LEU A 298 -15.12 -14.11 -3.99
N PRO A 299 -14.89 -15.37 -4.43
CA PRO A 299 -15.45 -16.54 -3.72
C PRO A 299 -15.04 -16.52 -2.25
N ALA A 300 -15.96 -16.85 -1.34
CA ALA A 300 -15.75 -16.73 0.12
C ALA A 300 -14.46 -17.43 0.61
N LYS A 301 -14.11 -18.60 0.05
CA LYS A 301 -12.88 -19.29 0.40
C LYS A 301 -11.64 -18.54 -0.06
N THR A 302 -11.67 -17.90 -1.22
CA THR A 302 -10.57 -17.07 -1.75
C THR A 302 -10.40 -15.82 -0.88
N GLN A 303 -11.50 -15.16 -0.56
CA GLN A 303 -11.54 -14.00 0.33
C GLN A 303 -10.93 -14.33 1.70
N GLU A 304 -11.39 -15.42 2.35
CA GLU A 304 -10.85 -15.87 3.63
C GLU A 304 -9.34 -16.12 3.60
N LEU A 305 -8.83 -16.79 2.57
CA LEU A 305 -7.40 -17.05 2.42
C LEU A 305 -6.58 -15.77 2.22
N LEU A 306 -7.12 -14.80 1.47
CA LEU A 306 -6.45 -13.53 1.17
C LEU A 306 -6.38 -12.62 2.40
N GLU A 307 -7.39 -12.65 3.24
CA GLU A 307 -7.59 -11.68 4.32
C GLU A 307 -7.10 -12.14 5.67
N ALA A 308 -7.02 -13.47 5.92
CA ALA A 308 -6.81 -14.03 7.24
C ALA A 308 -5.43 -13.72 7.82
N SER A 309 -4.39 -13.60 6.98
CA SER A 309 -3.01 -13.45 7.42
C SER A 309 -2.38 -12.17 6.87
N PRO A 310 -1.43 -11.56 7.60
CA PRO A 310 -0.61 -10.51 7.04
C PRO A 310 0.20 -11.01 5.85
N ALA A 311 0.49 -10.14 4.88
CA ALA A 311 1.50 -10.44 3.87
C ALA A 311 2.83 -10.85 4.55
N PRO A 312 3.59 -11.80 3.98
CA PRO A 312 4.79 -12.33 4.63
C PRO A 312 5.90 -11.28 4.78
N ARG A 313 5.82 -10.20 4.03
CA ARG A 313 6.73 -9.04 4.08
C ARG A 313 6.08 -7.79 3.47
N ALA A 314 6.68 -6.62 3.68
CA ALA A 314 6.38 -5.43 2.88
C ALA A 314 6.84 -5.63 1.42
N TRP A 315 6.05 -5.14 0.46
CA TRP A 315 6.33 -5.28 -0.98
C TRP A 315 7.41 -4.32 -1.47
#